data_37c03d76da6763da5d60bf1e489a95e8
#
_entry.id   37c03d76da6763da5d60bf1e489a95e8
#
_cell.length_a   1.000
_cell.length_b   1.000
_cell.length_c   1.000
_cell.angle_alpha   90.00
_cell.angle_beta   90.00
_cell.angle_gamma   90.00
#
_symmetry.space_group_name_H-M   'P 1'
#
loop_
_entity.id
_entity.type
_entity.pdbx_description
1 polymer ?
#
loop_
_entity_poly.entity_id
_entity_poly.type
_entity_poly.pdbx_seq_one_letter_code
_entity_poly.pdbx_strand_id
1 'polypeptide(L)'
;MKDNDRTTVTRRGLAGLAAGVGLAVALTACGGGNPLAAPSTSAASGGSGGGSLVVGSADFPESQIIAEIYAGALNAAGVTASTKPNIGSREIYVKAVQDGSVDLVPDYTGNLLSYFDASAPEVAADDVYKALPGKLPDGLAVLDASKAEDKDAMVVTKATAEKYQLKSIEDLAKVCKDLTMGAPATFETRPYGFPGLKKNYGCEMKGLKPFSDGGGNLTLQALLTDDVQVADIYTTTPSIADNDLVVLDDPKNNFKAQQVLPLYNKAKMTDKAKEALNGVSKILTTDDLINLNRAVSGSQKQNPKDAAASWLKDKGIVK
;
A
#
# COMPACT_ATOMS: atom_id res chain seq x y z
N MET A 1 -15.65 -33.21 -49.00
CA MET A 1 -15.32 -34.64 -48.71
C MET A 1 -14.94 -34.62 -47.25
N LYS A 2 -15.91 -34.95 -46.40
CA LYS A 2 -15.99 -36.16 -45.53
C LYS A 2 -14.98 -36.09 -44.37
N ASP A 3 -15.26 -36.30 -43.12
CA ASP A 3 -16.48 -36.74 -42.41
C ASP A 3 -16.33 -36.42 -40.91
N ASN A 4 -17.49 -36.27 -40.33
CA ASN A 4 -17.82 -36.34 -38.91
C ASN A 4 -17.15 -37.51 -38.18
N ASP A 5 -16.89 -37.32 -36.87
CA ASP A 5 -17.36 -38.34 -35.93
C ASP A 5 -17.74 -37.76 -34.56
N ARG A 6 -18.98 -38.00 -34.20
CA ARG A 6 -19.59 -37.81 -32.89
C ARG A 6 -19.56 -39.15 -32.18
N THR A 7 -19.11 -39.20 -30.94
CA THR A 7 -19.43 -40.32 -30.06
C THR A 7 -20.04 -39.84 -28.74
N THR A 8 -21.32 -40.07 -28.68
CA THR A 8 -22.20 -40.12 -27.50
C THR A 8 -22.11 -41.49 -26.86
N VAL A 9 -21.96 -41.60 -25.54
CA VAL A 9 -22.29 -42.80 -24.74
C VAL A 9 -22.80 -42.37 -23.36
N THR A 10 -24.06 -42.35 -23.17
CA THR A 10 -25.01 -43.28 -22.51
C THR A 10 -24.91 -43.44 -21.01
N ARG A 11 -26.01 -43.04 -20.35
CA ARG A 11 -26.44 -43.29 -18.97
C ARG A 11 -26.76 -44.78 -18.77
N ARG A 12 -26.44 -45.31 -17.58
CA ARG A 12 -27.11 -46.39 -16.83
C ARG A 12 -26.69 -46.18 -15.36
N GLY A 13 -27.47 -46.00 -14.28
CA GLY A 13 -28.79 -46.44 -13.92
C GLY A 13 -28.74 -47.81 -13.27
N LEU A 14 -28.65 -47.89 -11.91
CA LEU A 14 -29.32 -48.96 -11.17
C LEU A 14 -29.44 -48.59 -9.68
N ALA A 15 -30.64 -48.81 -9.17
CA ALA A 15 -31.11 -48.68 -7.80
C ALA A 15 -30.98 -50.04 -7.07
N GLY A 16 -31.07 -50.03 -5.73
CA GLY A 16 -31.23 -51.19 -4.86
C GLY A 16 -30.96 -50.80 -3.43
N LEU A 17 -31.84 -50.57 -2.66
CA LEU A 17 -32.80 -51.16 -1.74
C LEU A 17 -32.21 -51.96 -0.54
N ALA A 18 -32.63 -51.52 0.62
CA ALA A 18 -33.20 -52.19 1.79
C ALA A 18 -32.31 -52.59 2.98
N ALA A 19 -32.58 -51.96 4.11
CA ALA A 19 -33.20 -52.48 5.36
C ALA A 19 -32.30 -53.27 6.33
N GLY A 20 -32.32 -52.86 7.60
CA GLY A 20 -31.82 -53.61 8.74
C GLY A 20 -31.98 -52.86 10.07
N VAL A 21 -33.06 -53.18 10.75
CA VAL A 21 -33.49 -52.77 12.10
C VAL A 21 -32.54 -53.32 13.17
N GLY A 22 -32.27 -52.56 14.22
CA GLY A 22 -31.60 -53.05 15.42
C GLY A 22 -31.77 -52.12 16.60
N LEU A 23 -32.84 -52.32 17.33
CA LEU A 23 -33.24 -51.68 18.60
C LEU A 23 -32.44 -52.30 19.77
N ALA A 24 -31.75 -51.51 20.57
CA ALA A 24 -31.34 -51.91 21.93
C ALA A 24 -31.47 -50.73 22.90
N VAL A 25 -32.48 -50.81 23.73
CA VAL A 25 -32.73 -49.95 24.88
C VAL A 25 -31.94 -50.47 26.07
N ALA A 26 -31.19 -49.61 26.74
CA ALA A 26 -30.75 -49.83 28.11
C ALA A 26 -31.00 -48.57 28.94
N LEU A 27 -32.03 -48.63 29.74
CA LEU A 27 -32.33 -47.69 30.85
C LEU A 27 -31.36 -47.98 32.00
N THR A 28 -30.70 -46.98 32.54
CA THR A 28 -30.40 -46.93 33.98
C THR A 28 -30.64 -45.49 34.46
N ALA A 29 -31.43 -45.48 35.54
CA ALA A 29 -32.02 -44.32 36.16
C ALA A 29 -31.16 -43.72 37.26
N CYS A 30 -31.60 -42.52 37.66
CA CYS A 30 -31.45 -41.84 38.96
C CYS A 30 -30.30 -40.81 39.09
N GLY A 31 -30.71 -39.57 39.06
CA GLY A 31 -30.01 -38.39 39.58
C GLY A 31 -30.85 -37.15 39.34
N GLY A 32 -31.72 -36.78 40.35
CA GLY A 32 -32.63 -35.64 40.25
C GLY A 32 -31.91 -34.32 40.03
N GLY A 33 -32.16 -33.71 38.91
CA GLY A 33 -31.76 -32.34 38.56
C GLY A 33 -32.97 -31.59 38.02
N ASN A 34 -33.25 -30.45 38.58
CA ASN A 34 -34.38 -29.58 38.29
C ASN A 34 -34.40 -29.16 36.82
N PRO A 35 -35.44 -29.47 36.00
CA PRO A 35 -35.43 -29.17 34.56
C PRO A 35 -35.72 -27.70 34.22
N LEU A 36 -35.69 -26.80 35.20
CA LEU A 36 -35.91 -25.34 35.01
C LEU A 36 -34.71 -24.48 35.36
N ALA A 37 -33.49 -25.05 35.50
CA ALA A 37 -32.29 -24.25 35.59
C ALA A 37 -31.85 -23.89 34.16
N ALA A 38 -32.08 -22.67 33.77
CA ALA A 38 -31.45 -22.10 32.57
C ALA A 38 -29.93 -22.30 32.66
N PRO A 39 -29.23 -22.63 31.53
CA PRO A 39 -27.78 -22.72 31.55
C PRO A 39 -27.23 -21.35 31.92
N SER A 40 -26.59 -21.26 33.08
CA SER A 40 -25.77 -20.10 33.43
C SER A 40 -24.68 -20.03 32.40
N THR A 41 -24.85 -19.18 31.39
CA THR A 41 -23.77 -18.71 30.57
C THR A 41 -22.84 -17.97 31.52
N SER A 42 -21.73 -18.60 31.87
CA SER A 42 -20.60 -17.91 32.45
C SER A 42 -20.26 -16.76 31.47
N ALA A 43 -20.66 -15.57 31.86
CA ALA A 43 -20.18 -14.36 31.21
C ALA A 43 -18.66 -14.41 31.33
N ALA A 44 -18.01 -14.76 30.25
CA ALA A 44 -16.57 -14.50 30.08
C ALA A 44 -16.38 -13.03 30.40
N SER A 45 -15.63 -12.74 31.44
CA SER A 45 -15.20 -11.40 31.82
C SER A 45 -14.77 -10.66 30.57
N GLY A 46 -15.40 -9.51 30.35
CA GLY A 46 -15.09 -8.63 29.24
C GLY A 46 -13.62 -8.23 29.22
N GLY A 47 -12.85 -8.97 28.47
CA GLY A 47 -11.64 -8.43 27.86
C GLY A 47 -12.11 -7.40 26.85
N SER A 48 -11.64 -6.17 26.95
CA SER A 48 -11.88 -5.08 26.00
C SER A 48 -11.69 -5.62 24.60
N GLY A 49 -12.79 -5.77 23.85
CA GLY A 49 -12.79 -6.39 22.53
C GLY A 49 -12.12 -5.49 21.50
N GLY A 50 -10.80 -5.55 21.43
CA GLY A 50 -10.07 -5.12 20.26
C GLY A 50 -10.11 -6.25 19.23
N GLY A 51 -11.01 -6.16 18.24
CA GLY A 51 -11.01 -7.08 17.12
C GLY A 51 -9.65 -7.04 16.41
N SER A 52 -9.32 -8.12 15.68
CA SER A 52 -8.10 -8.14 14.84
C SER A 52 -8.14 -7.00 13.84
N LEU A 53 -7.02 -6.27 13.71
CA LEU A 53 -6.83 -5.23 12.69
C LEU A 53 -6.26 -5.82 11.41
N VAL A 54 -6.75 -5.33 10.28
CA VAL A 54 -6.21 -5.68 8.95
C VAL A 54 -5.47 -4.47 8.39
N VAL A 55 -4.18 -4.61 8.18
CA VAL A 55 -3.30 -3.58 7.59
C VAL A 55 -3.22 -3.82 6.09
N GLY A 56 -3.75 -2.91 5.30
CA GLY A 56 -3.66 -2.98 3.85
C GLY A 56 -2.37 -2.35 3.31
N SER A 57 -2.05 -2.59 2.04
CA SER A 57 -1.01 -1.86 1.32
C SER A 57 -1.42 -1.51 -0.11
N ALA A 58 -0.76 -0.52 -0.69
CA ALA A 58 -0.74 -0.31 -2.13
C ALA A 58 -0.02 -1.47 -2.85
N ASP A 59 0.06 -1.38 -4.19
CA ASP A 59 0.59 -2.40 -5.10
C ASP A 59 2.10 -2.28 -5.38
N PHE A 60 2.85 -1.52 -4.59
CA PHE A 60 4.29 -1.38 -4.71
C PHE A 60 5.03 -1.82 -3.43
N PRO A 61 6.31 -2.25 -3.56
CA PRO A 61 7.05 -2.92 -2.48
C PRO A 61 7.15 -2.13 -1.18
N GLU A 62 7.47 -0.82 -1.22
CA GLU A 62 7.63 -0.01 -0.02
C GLU A 62 6.36 0.04 0.83
N SER A 63 5.20 0.22 0.20
CA SER A 63 3.91 0.21 0.92
C SER A 63 3.65 -1.14 1.59
N GLN A 64 4.05 -2.25 0.96
CA GLN A 64 3.94 -3.59 1.54
C GLN A 64 4.86 -3.75 2.75
N ILE A 65 6.10 -3.27 2.65
CA ILE A 65 7.07 -3.31 3.75
C ILE A 65 6.53 -2.53 4.96
N ILE A 66 6.05 -1.30 4.75
CA ILE A 66 5.53 -0.47 5.82
C ILE A 66 4.27 -1.10 6.44
N ALA A 67 3.40 -1.73 5.64
CA ALA A 67 2.24 -2.46 6.16
C ALA A 67 2.64 -3.63 7.06
N GLU A 68 3.69 -4.38 6.70
CA GLU A 68 4.25 -5.46 7.53
C GLU A 68 4.90 -4.90 8.82
N ILE A 69 5.57 -3.73 8.75
CA ILE A 69 6.10 -3.04 9.94
C ILE A 69 4.95 -2.64 10.87
N TYR A 70 3.87 -2.07 10.36
CA TYR A 70 2.72 -1.67 11.17
C TYR A 70 2.06 -2.90 11.83
N ALA A 71 1.82 -3.96 11.07
CA ALA A 71 1.26 -5.20 11.62
C ALA A 71 2.18 -5.82 12.68
N GLY A 72 3.49 -5.84 12.45
CA GLY A 72 4.47 -6.35 13.41
C GLY A 72 4.52 -5.52 14.69
N ALA A 73 4.50 -4.19 14.60
CA ALA A 73 4.48 -3.28 15.77
C ALA A 73 3.17 -3.43 16.58
N LEU A 74 2.02 -3.54 15.91
CA LEU A 74 0.74 -3.82 16.55
C LEU A 74 0.77 -5.15 17.32
N ASN A 75 1.25 -6.22 16.68
CA ASN A 75 1.35 -7.55 17.32
C ASN A 75 2.32 -7.53 18.51
N ALA A 76 3.47 -6.85 18.40
CA ALA A 76 4.42 -6.67 19.49
C ALA A 76 3.79 -5.92 20.68
N ALA A 77 2.91 -4.96 20.40
CA ALA A 77 2.14 -4.27 21.42
C ALA A 77 0.95 -5.11 21.96
N GLY A 78 0.72 -6.34 21.47
CA GLY A 78 -0.40 -7.20 21.89
C GLY A 78 -1.76 -6.75 21.32
N VAL A 79 -1.74 -6.11 20.14
CA VAL A 79 -2.93 -5.85 19.31
C VAL A 79 -2.85 -6.79 18.12
N THR A 80 -3.77 -7.76 18.03
CA THR A 80 -3.76 -8.72 16.93
C THR A 80 -3.92 -8.02 15.59
N ALA A 81 -2.97 -8.20 14.68
CA ALA A 81 -2.99 -7.61 13.36
C ALA A 81 -2.50 -8.60 12.29
N SER A 82 -3.04 -8.45 11.09
CA SER A 82 -2.63 -9.19 9.89
C SER A 82 -2.50 -8.22 8.72
N THR A 83 -1.82 -8.62 7.65
CA THR A 83 -1.66 -7.81 6.43
C THR A 83 -2.55 -8.30 5.29
N LYS A 84 -2.98 -7.37 4.45
CA LYS A 84 -3.65 -7.60 3.16
C LYS A 84 -2.93 -6.78 2.10
N PRO A 85 -1.86 -7.32 1.50
CA PRO A 85 -1.03 -6.58 0.55
C PRO A 85 -1.68 -6.44 -0.83
N ASN A 86 -1.11 -5.58 -1.68
CA ASN A 86 -1.45 -5.44 -3.10
C ASN A 86 -2.92 -5.11 -3.36
N ILE A 87 -3.51 -4.19 -2.59
CA ILE A 87 -4.91 -3.79 -2.81
C ILE A 87 -5.06 -3.01 -4.12
N GLY A 88 -4.04 -2.26 -4.51
CA GLY A 88 -4.03 -1.44 -5.72
C GLY A 88 -3.63 0.02 -5.45
N SER A 89 -4.01 0.91 -6.36
CA SER A 89 -3.71 2.34 -6.25
C SER A 89 -4.49 3.03 -5.12
N ARG A 90 -4.14 4.29 -4.79
CA ARG A 90 -4.79 5.07 -3.72
C ARG A 90 -6.30 5.14 -3.89
N GLU A 91 -6.76 5.25 -5.11
CA GLU A 91 -8.18 5.30 -5.48
C GLU A 91 -8.95 4.02 -5.07
N ILE A 92 -8.23 2.90 -4.90
CA ILE A 92 -8.78 1.61 -4.48
C ILE A 92 -8.61 1.42 -2.97
N TYR A 93 -7.38 1.57 -2.43
CA TYR A 93 -7.14 1.26 -1.02
C TYR A 93 -7.79 2.26 -0.06
N VAL A 94 -7.93 3.55 -0.42
CA VAL A 94 -8.67 4.51 0.42
C VAL A 94 -10.13 4.08 0.58
N LYS A 95 -10.77 3.60 -0.48
CA LYS A 95 -12.12 3.04 -0.40
C LYS A 95 -12.18 1.81 0.50
N ALA A 96 -11.17 0.94 0.42
CA ALA A 96 -11.09 -0.25 1.28
C ALA A 96 -10.93 0.11 2.77
N VAL A 97 -10.26 1.22 3.11
CA VAL A 97 -10.23 1.75 4.50
C VAL A 97 -11.57 2.36 4.87
N GLN A 98 -12.22 3.09 3.96
CA GLN A 98 -13.54 3.72 4.22
C GLN A 98 -14.63 2.69 4.50
N ASP A 99 -14.68 1.60 3.72
CA ASP A 99 -15.70 0.56 3.85
C ASP A 99 -15.35 -0.50 4.92
N GLY A 100 -14.15 -0.43 5.51
CA GLY A 100 -13.68 -1.36 6.55
C GLY A 100 -13.21 -2.71 6.02
N SER A 101 -12.98 -2.87 4.72
CA SER A 101 -12.35 -4.07 4.13
C SER A 101 -10.90 -4.24 4.59
N VAL A 102 -10.26 -3.13 4.96
CA VAL A 102 -9.04 -3.04 5.77
C VAL A 102 -9.22 -1.92 6.80
N ASP A 103 -8.48 -1.98 7.90
CA ASP A 103 -8.65 -1.04 9.01
C ASP A 103 -7.68 0.14 8.93
N LEU A 104 -6.52 -0.06 8.32
CA LEU A 104 -5.51 0.98 8.08
C LEU A 104 -4.59 0.62 6.92
N VAL A 105 -3.92 1.63 6.39
CA VAL A 105 -2.87 1.51 5.35
C VAL A 105 -1.77 2.52 5.63
N PRO A 106 -0.50 2.27 5.24
CA PRO A 106 0.50 3.32 5.10
C PRO A 106 0.13 4.21 3.90
N ASP A 107 0.26 5.52 4.08
CA ASP A 107 0.08 6.50 3.01
C ASP A 107 1.09 7.64 3.15
N TYR A 108 1.07 8.60 2.22
CA TYR A 108 2.01 9.72 2.10
C TYR A 108 1.26 11.04 2.13
N THR A 109 1.70 11.95 2.99
CA THR A 109 0.97 13.17 3.36
C THR A 109 0.49 13.99 2.17
N GLY A 110 1.37 14.35 1.24
CA GLY A 110 1.04 15.26 0.15
C GLY A 110 0.11 14.68 -0.90
N ASN A 111 0.34 13.41 -1.27
CA ASN A 111 -0.51 12.72 -2.24
C ASN A 111 -1.88 12.38 -1.66
N LEU A 112 -1.95 12.09 -0.34
CA LEU A 112 -3.22 11.91 0.35
C LEU A 112 -4.00 13.22 0.43
N LEU A 113 -3.33 14.34 0.74
CA LEU A 113 -3.96 15.67 0.73
C LEU A 113 -4.50 16.00 -0.67
N SER A 114 -3.69 15.80 -1.70
CA SER A 114 -4.08 16.07 -3.09
C SER A 114 -5.21 15.16 -3.59
N TYR A 115 -5.35 13.96 -3.04
CA TYR A 115 -6.43 13.04 -3.35
C TYR A 115 -7.78 13.56 -2.82
N PHE A 116 -7.82 14.12 -1.61
CA PHE A 116 -9.04 14.66 -1.02
C PHE A 116 -9.31 16.13 -1.40
N ASP A 117 -8.25 16.90 -1.66
CA ASP A 117 -8.33 18.29 -2.13
C ASP A 117 -7.24 18.58 -3.15
N ALA A 118 -7.58 18.42 -4.43
CA ALA A 118 -6.68 18.68 -5.55
C ALA A 118 -6.24 20.16 -5.64
N SER A 119 -6.94 21.07 -4.95
CA SER A 119 -6.67 22.51 -4.94
C SER A 119 -5.87 22.96 -3.72
N ALA A 120 -5.59 22.08 -2.76
CA ALA A 120 -4.84 22.38 -1.54
C ALA A 120 -3.49 23.04 -1.88
N PRO A 121 -3.21 24.25 -1.37
CA PRO A 121 -1.99 24.99 -1.73
C PRO A 121 -0.75 24.56 -0.94
N GLU A 122 -0.93 23.81 0.15
CA GLU A 122 0.15 23.42 1.06
C GLU A 122 1.15 22.53 0.33
N VAL A 123 2.46 22.80 0.52
CA VAL A 123 3.56 22.04 -0.09
C VAL A 123 4.61 21.59 0.94
N ALA A 124 4.84 22.38 2.00
CA ALA A 124 5.80 22.05 3.06
C ALA A 124 5.22 20.98 4.00
N ALA A 125 6.09 20.14 4.57
CA ALA A 125 5.71 18.98 5.38
C ALA A 125 4.72 19.29 6.51
N ASP A 126 5.03 20.29 7.33
CA ASP A 126 4.20 20.68 8.48
C ASP A 126 2.82 21.21 8.05
N ASP A 127 2.78 22.00 6.97
CA ASP A 127 1.54 22.60 6.49
C ASP A 127 0.64 21.54 5.85
N VAL A 128 1.22 20.66 5.04
CA VAL A 128 0.52 19.51 4.44
C VAL A 128 -0.07 18.62 5.52
N TYR A 129 0.73 18.26 6.55
CA TYR A 129 0.24 17.41 7.65
C TYR A 129 -0.88 18.08 8.45
N LYS A 130 -0.75 19.38 8.77
CA LYS A 130 -1.78 20.14 9.49
C LYS A 130 -3.08 20.29 8.71
N ALA A 131 -3.03 20.35 7.37
CA ALA A 131 -4.21 20.48 6.52
C ALA A 131 -5.02 19.19 6.40
N LEU A 132 -4.36 18.02 6.47
CA LEU A 132 -4.97 16.70 6.24
C LEU A 132 -6.23 16.44 7.06
N PRO A 133 -6.26 16.62 8.40
CA PRO A 133 -7.43 16.27 9.21
C PRO A 133 -8.72 17.00 8.76
N GLY A 134 -8.60 18.23 8.26
CA GLY A 134 -9.72 19.02 7.77
C GLY A 134 -10.24 18.62 6.38
N LYS A 135 -9.53 17.72 5.69
CA LYS A 135 -9.90 17.26 4.33
C LYS A 135 -10.34 15.80 4.29
N LEU A 136 -10.12 15.06 5.36
CA LEU A 136 -10.51 13.65 5.43
C LEU A 136 -12.03 13.51 5.61
N PRO A 137 -12.66 12.52 4.97
CA PRO A 137 -14.06 12.18 5.22
C PRO A 137 -14.30 11.77 6.67
N ASP A 138 -15.54 11.94 7.13
CA ASP A 138 -15.96 11.36 8.41
C ASP A 138 -15.66 9.86 8.45
N GLY A 139 -15.16 9.38 9.58
CA GLY A 139 -14.77 7.97 9.74
C GLY A 139 -13.32 7.67 9.43
N LEU A 140 -12.62 8.49 8.64
CA LEU A 140 -11.17 8.38 8.44
C LEU A 140 -10.39 9.32 9.36
N ALA A 141 -9.16 8.93 9.66
CA ALA A 141 -8.17 9.79 10.29
C ALA A 141 -6.76 9.35 9.94
N VAL A 142 -5.79 10.19 10.25
CA VAL A 142 -4.36 9.89 10.16
C VAL A 142 -3.73 9.93 11.56
N LEU A 143 -2.64 9.18 11.74
CA LEU A 143 -1.78 9.28 12.91
C LEU A 143 -0.57 10.17 12.62
N ASP A 144 0.37 10.23 13.58
CA ASP A 144 1.58 11.04 13.45
C ASP A 144 2.34 10.68 12.18
N ALA A 145 2.73 11.69 11.41
CA ALA A 145 3.63 11.51 10.28
C ALA A 145 5.06 11.21 10.77
N SER A 146 5.75 10.32 10.05
CA SER A 146 7.16 10.05 10.30
C SER A 146 8.06 11.16 9.75
N LYS A 147 9.36 11.09 10.06
CA LYS A 147 10.36 11.89 9.35
C LYS A 147 10.77 11.27 8.02
N ALA A 148 10.39 10.02 7.79
CA ALA A 148 10.62 9.35 6.52
C ALA A 148 9.78 10.00 5.43
N GLU A 149 10.42 10.35 4.33
CA GLU A 149 9.79 10.97 3.17
C GLU A 149 10.12 10.15 1.93
N ASP A 150 9.10 9.92 1.09
CA ASP A 150 9.25 9.32 -0.23
C ASP A 150 8.37 10.05 -1.24
N LYS A 151 9.00 10.77 -2.19
CA LYS A 151 8.34 11.63 -3.17
C LYS A 151 8.34 11.01 -4.56
N ASP A 152 7.28 11.24 -5.30
CA ASP A 152 7.34 11.15 -6.76
C ASP A 152 8.46 12.05 -7.30
N ALA A 153 9.23 11.59 -8.26
CA ALA A 153 10.31 12.37 -8.86
C ALA A 153 10.42 12.13 -10.37
N MET A 154 10.67 13.21 -11.10
CA MET A 154 10.99 13.13 -12.52
C MET A 154 12.44 12.71 -12.68
N VAL A 155 12.67 11.48 -13.13
CA VAL A 155 13.99 10.86 -13.23
C VAL A 155 14.35 10.61 -14.70
N VAL A 156 15.58 10.90 -15.05
CA VAL A 156 16.14 10.68 -16.40
C VAL A 156 17.49 9.97 -16.31
N THR A 157 17.94 9.35 -17.39
CA THR A 157 19.33 8.87 -17.48
C THR A 157 20.29 10.05 -17.59
N LYS A 158 21.55 9.85 -17.19
CA LYS A 158 22.61 10.84 -17.37
C LYS A 158 22.75 11.26 -18.85
N ALA A 159 22.66 10.29 -19.77
CA ALA A 159 22.72 10.55 -21.20
C ALA A 159 21.56 11.47 -21.68
N THR A 160 20.34 11.24 -21.19
CA THR A 160 19.19 12.09 -21.50
C THR A 160 19.35 13.47 -20.88
N ALA A 161 19.83 13.57 -19.63
CA ALA A 161 20.10 14.84 -18.97
C ALA A 161 21.14 15.66 -19.73
N GLU A 162 22.24 15.06 -20.17
CA GLU A 162 23.28 15.71 -20.95
C GLU A 162 22.77 16.15 -22.34
N LYS A 163 22.06 15.25 -23.05
CA LYS A 163 21.54 15.52 -24.41
C LYS A 163 20.61 16.74 -24.45
N TYR A 164 19.74 16.86 -23.46
CA TYR A 164 18.72 17.91 -23.40
C TYR A 164 19.06 19.02 -22.39
N GLN A 165 20.22 18.94 -21.72
CA GLN A 165 20.68 19.88 -20.67
C GLN A 165 19.69 20.02 -19.52
N LEU A 166 19.14 18.88 -19.06
CA LEU A 166 18.12 18.82 -18.02
C LEU A 166 18.75 18.85 -16.62
N LYS A 167 18.30 19.79 -15.80
CA LYS A 167 18.60 19.85 -14.36
C LYS A 167 17.33 19.93 -13.51
N SER A 168 16.26 20.47 -14.10
CA SER A 168 15.00 20.72 -13.42
C SER A 168 13.81 20.36 -14.30
N ILE A 169 12.61 20.31 -13.72
CA ILE A 169 11.36 20.16 -14.46
C ILE A 169 11.12 21.39 -15.38
N GLU A 170 11.68 22.57 -15.04
CA GLU A 170 11.64 23.74 -15.93
C GLU A 170 12.44 23.53 -17.22
N ASP A 171 13.58 22.84 -17.14
CA ASP A 171 14.34 22.46 -18.32
C ASP A 171 13.61 21.39 -19.13
N LEU A 172 13.06 20.38 -18.45
CA LEU A 172 12.26 19.35 -19.08
C LEU A 172 11.07 19.95 -19.86
N ALA A 173 10.41 20.97 -19.31
CA ALA A 173 9.27 21.62 -19.94
C ALA A 173 9.55 22.14 -21.36
N LYS A 174 10.80 22.48 -21.67
CA LYS A 174 11.22 22.97 -23.00
C LYS A 174 11.18 21.87 -24.07
N VAL A 175 11.25 20.60 -23.65
CA VAL A 175 11.36 19.42 -24.53
C VAL A 175 10.32 18.34 -24.28
N CYS A 176 9.40 18.52 -23.32
CA CYS A 176 8.37 17.55 -22.92
C CYS A 176 7.64 16.89 -24.10
N LYS A 177 7.26 17.70 -25.11
CA LYS A 177 6.49 17.24 -26.28
C LYS A 177 7.21 16.19 -27.14
N ASP A 178 8.51 16.05 -26.98
CA ASP A 178 9.34 15.14 -27.75
C ASP A 178 9.65 13.85 -26.95
N LEU A 179 9.35 13.82 -25.64
CA LEU A 179 9.73 12.77 -24.71
C LEU A 179 8.51 11.96 -24.21
N THR A 180 8.71 10.65 -24.13
CA THR A 180 7.73 9.72 -23.55
C THR A 180 8.07 9.47 -22.08
N MET A 181 7.04 9.45 -21.23
CA MET A 181 7.19 9.20 -19.80
C MET A 181 6.78 7.79 -19.42
N GLY A 182 7.55 7.14 -18.56
CA GLY A 182 7.16 5.92 -17.85
C GLY A 182 6.64 6.24 -16.45
N ALA A 183 5.39 5.87 -16.15
CA ALA A 183 4.79 6.11 -14.84
C ALA A 183 3.56 5.21 -14.62
N PRO A 184 2.99 5.12 -13.39
CA PRO A 184 1.68 4.49 -13.19
C PRO A 184 0.60 5.17 -14.05
N ALA A 185 -0.36 4.39 -14.56
CA ALA A 185 -1.45 4.93 -15.40
C ALA A 185 -2.21 6.08 -14.73
N THR A 186 -2.34 6.03 -13.40
CA THR A 186 -2.98 7.08 -12.61
C THR A 186 -2.27 8.43 -12.65
N PHE A 187 -0.99 8.47 -13.06
CA PHE A 187 -0.23 9.73 -13.24
C PHE A 187 -0.85 10.63 -14.31
N GLU A 188 -1.56 10.05 -15.27
CA GLU A 188 -2.25 10.80 -16.33
C GLU A 188 -3.34 11.74 -15.78
N THR A 189 -3.96 11.38 -14.66
CA THR A 189 -5.12 12.09 -14.10
C THR A 189 -4.90 12.70 -12.72
N ARG A 190 -3.85 12.31 -12.01
CA ARG A 190 -3.54 12.84 -10.68
C ARG A 190 -3.17 14.32 -10.73
N PRO A 191 -3.56 15.14 -9.71
CA PRO A 191 -3.29 16.57 -9.70
C PRO A 191 -1.82 16.95 -9.87
N TYR A 192 -0.90 16.14 -9.37
CA TYR A 192 0.55 16.31 -9.48
C TYR A 192 1.17 15.61 -10.70
N GLY A 193 0.40 14.79 -11.40
CA GLY A 193 0.80 14.12 -12.64
C GLY A 193 0.77 15.06 -13.85
N PHE A 194 0.27 14.59 -14.98
CA PHE A 194 0.19 15.43 -16.20
C PHE A 194 -0.58 16.74 -16.01
N PRO A 195 -1.71 16.77 -15.27
CA PRO A 195 -2.37 18.04 -14.97
C PRO A 195 -1.47 19.03 -14.22
N GLY A 196 -0.72 18.55 -13.22
CA GLY A 196 0.21 19.37 -12.45
C GLY A 196 1.41 19.84 -13.27
N LEU A 197 2.03 18.96 -14.02
CA LEU A 197 3.15 19.30 -14.90
C LEU A 197 2.76 20.36 -15.93
N LYS A 198 1.58 20.22 -16.53
CA LYS A 198 1.02 21.22 -17.45
C LYS A 198 0.75 22.55 -16.77
N LYS A 199 0.07 22.52 -15.62
CA LYS A 199 -0.34 23.73 -14.86
C LYS A 199 0.88 24.50 -14.36
N ASN A 200 1.83 23.81 -13.73
CA ASN A 200 2.92 24.44 -13.01
C ASN A 200 4.12 24.76 -13.93
N TYR A 201 4.37 23.93 -14.92
CA TYR A 201 5.56 24.01 -15.78
C TYR A 201 5.24 24.21 -17.26
N GLY A 202 3.99 24.08 -17.70
CA GLY A 202 3.65 24.06 -19.12
C GLY A 202 4.17 22.81 -19.86
N CYS A 203 4.53 21.75 -19.10
CA CYS A 203 5.08 20.53 -19.64
C CYS A 203 3.94 19.59 -20.07
N GLU A 204 3.85 19.37 -21.37
CA GLU A 204 2.95 18.39 -22.00
C GLU A 204 3.81 17.29 -22.64
N MET A 205 3.86 16.12 -21.96
CA MET A 205 4.63 14.98 -22.44
C MET A 205 4.07 14.45 -23.77
N LYS A 206 4.93 13.90 -24.63
CA LYS A 206 4.53 13.23 -25.87
C LYS A 206 3.55 12.09 -25.65
N GLY A 207 3.71 11.37 -24.53
CA GLY A 207 2.84 10.27 -24.15
C GLY A 207 3.26 9.64 -22.84
N LEU A 208 2.38 8.76 -22.31
CA LEU A 208 2.62 7.92 -21.17
C LEU A 208 2.76 6.46 -21.59
N LYS A 209 3.79 5.78 -21.13
CA LYS A 209 3.89 4.33 -21.11
C LYS A 209 3.60 3.85 -19.70
N PRO A 210 2.46 3.17 -19.46
CA PRO A 210 2.05 2.83 -18.10
C PRO A 210 2.82 1.63 -17.56
N PHE A 211 3.26 1.75 -16.30
CA PHE A 211 3.85 0.69 -15.48
C PHE A 211 3.13 0.65 -14.13
N SER A 212 2.99 -0.53 -13.54
CA SER A 212 2.30 -0.74 -12.25
C SER A 212 3.26 -1.22 -11.14
N ASP A 213 4.53 -0.84 -11.23
CA ASP A 213 5.56 -1.26 -10.29
C ASP A 213 6.11 -0.11 -9.41
N GLY A 214 5.44 1.07 -9.43
CA GLY A 214 5.80 2.21 -8.58
C GLY A 214 7.23 2.71 -8.79
N GLY A 215 7.68 2.84 -10.04
CA GLY A 215 9.06 3.21 -10.35
C GLY A 215 10.07 2.08 -10.12
N GLY A 216 9.60 0.83 -10.06
CA GLY A 216 10.41 -0.37 -9.86
C GLY A 216 11.15 -0.84 -11.10
N ASN A 217 11.46 -2.15 -11.13
CA ASN A 217 12.36 -2.71 -12.14
C ASN A 217 11.85 -2.57 -13.59
N LEU A 218 10.54 -2.65 -13.85
CA LEU A 218 10.00 -2.53 -15.21
C LEU A 218 10.15 -1.08 -15.71
N THR A 219 9.79 -0.11 -14.87
CA THR A 219 9.97 1.32 -15.15
C THR A 219 11.44 1.64 -15.36
N LEU A 220 12.33 1.17 -14.48
CA LEU A 220 13.77 1.35 -14.58
C LEU A 220 14.34 0.80 -15.89
N GLN A 221 13.99 -0.44 -16.26
CA GLN A 221 14.49 -1.05 -17.49
C GLN A 221 14.05 -0.25 -18.73
N ALA A 222 12.78 0.20 -18.76
CA ALA A 222 12.28 1.03 -19.85
C ALA A 222 13.05 2.37 -19.95
N LEU A 223 13.46 2.96 -18.82
CA LEU A 223 14.28 4.17 -18.78
C LEU A 223 15.70 3.89 -19.25
N LEU A 224 16.34 2.83 -18.77
CA LEU A 224 17.73 2.48 -19.12
C LEU A 224 17.89 2.05 -20.59
N THR A 225 16.86 1.48 -21.20
CA THR A 225 16.86 1.09 -22.62
C THR A 225 16.33 2.17 -23.57
N ASP A 226 16.09 3.39 -23.08
CA ASP A 226 15.54 4.55 -23.82
C ASP A 226 14.14 4.27 -24.44
N ASP A 227 13.42 3.30 -23.92
CA ASP A 227 12.04 3.02 -24.30
C ASP A 227 11.09 4.11 -23.76
N VAL A 228 11.48 4.73 -22.64
CA VAL A 228 10.99 6.02 -22.13
C VAL A 228 12.18 6.91 -21.78
N GLN A 229 12.06 8.22 -21.95
CA GLN A 229 13.15 9.16 -21.70
C GLN A 229 13.07 9.79 -20.30
N VAL A 230 11.88 9.79 -19.70
CA VAL A 230 11.60 10.29 -18.36
C VAL A 230 10.81 9.22 -17.61
N ALA A 231 11.05 9.06 -16.33
CA ALA A 231 10.28 8.15 -15.50
C ALA A 231 9.88 8.80 -14.18
N ASP A 232 8.71 8.41 -13.68
CA ASP A 232 8.32 8.65 -12.29
C ASP A 232 8.94 7.54 -11.44
N ILE A 233 9.98 7.89 -10.70
CA ILE A 233 10.68 6.97 -9.79
C ILE A 233 10.73 7.64 -8.42
N TYR A 234 10.30 6.91 -7.39
CA TYR A 234 10.22 7.44 -6.04
C TYR A 234 11.61 7.67 -5.43
N THR A 235 11.75 8.73 -4.64
CA THR A 235 13.05 9.19 -4.11
C THR A 235 13.75 8.19 -3.20
N THR A 236 13.03 7.23 -2.62
CA THR A 236 13.59 6.14 -1.80
C THR A 236 14.05 4.94 -2.62
N THR A 237 13.91 4.99 -3.96
CA THR A 237 14.28 3.87 -4.84
C THR A 237 15.80 3.78 -5.00
N PRO A 238 16.46 2.69 -4.53
CA PRO A 238 17.91 2.58 -4.55
C PRO A 238 18.52 2.62 -5.95
N SER A 239 17.77 2.23 -6.97
CA SER A 239 18.23 2.21 -8.37
C SER A 239 18.59 3.59 -8.92
N ILE A 240 18.12 4.68 -8.30
CA ILE A 240 18.53 6.05 -8.67
C ILE A 240 20.04 6.19 -8.52
N ALA A 241 20.57 5.87 -7.33
CA ALA A 241 22.01 5.95 -7.07
C ALA A 241 22.77 4.81 -7.77
N ASP A 242 22.21 3.61 -7.81
CA ASP A 242 22.89 2.42 -8.36
C ASP A 242 23.09 2.49 -9.88
N ASN A 243 22.35 3.36 -10.58
CA ASN A 243 22.45 3.55 -12.05
C ASN A 243 22.82 4.98 -12.45
N ASP A 244 23.35 5.79 -11.53
CA ASP A 244 23.71 7.19 -11.80
C ASP A 244 22.58 8.00 -12.47
N LEU A 245 21.34 7.75 -12.08
CA LEU A 245 20.19 8.46 -12.63
C LEU A 245 20.14 9.90 -12.10
N VAL A 246 19.58 10.79 -12.88
CA VAL A 246 19.42 12.20 -12.54
C VAL A 246 17.98 12.46 -12.13
N VAL A 247 17.78 12.87 -10.88
CA VAL A 247 16.52 13.39 -10.37
C VAL A 247 16.45 14.87 -10.74
N LEU A 248 15.40 15.28 -11.45
CA LEU A 248 15.21 16.68 -11.84
C LEU A 248 14.67 17.48 -10.66
N ASP A 249 15.24 18.68 -10.44
CA ASP A 249 14.75 19.61 -9.43
C ASP A 249 13.31 20.04 -9.72
N ASP A 250 12.51 20.18 -8.66
CA ASP A 250 11.10 20.62 -8.71
C ASP A 250 10.93 21.99 -8.00
N PRO A 251 11.41 23.11 -8.58
CA PRO A 251 11.41 24.41 -7.92
C PRO A 251 10.01 25.00 -7.67
N LYS A 252 8.97 24.48 -8.35
CA LYS A 252 7.58 24.94 -8.16
C LYS A 252 6.78 24.01 -7.26
N ASN A 253 7.43 23.00 -6.62
CA ASN A 253 6.82 22.05 -5.71
C ASN A 253 5.56 21.38 -6.29
N ASN A 254 5.65 20.90 -7.54
CA ASN A 254 4.60 20.08 -8.14
C ASN A 254 4.34 18.83 -7.30
N PHE A 255 5.41 18.27 -6.76
CA PHE A 255 5.38 17.16 -5.79
C PHE A 255 5.52 17.72 -4.38
N LYS A 256 4.43 17.66 -3.62
CA LYS A 256 4.37 18.10 -2.21
C LYS A 256 5.29 17.24 -1.33
N ALA A 257 5.55 17.68 -0.09
CA ALA A 257 6.18 16.83 0.92
C ALA A 257 5.37 15.54 1.16
N GLN A 258 6.06 14.41 1.33
CA GLN A 258 5.48 13.06 1.31
C GLN A 258 5.94 12.24 2.51
N GLN A 259 5.65 12.74 3.72
CA GLN A 259 5.94 11.99 4.93
C GLN A 259 5.03 10.76 5.04
N VAL A 260 5.59 9.63 5.43
CA VAL A 260 4.83 8.40 5.68
C VAL A 260 3.97 8.55 6.92
N LEU A 261 2.71 8.14 6.84
CA LEU A 261 1.78 8.11 7.97
C LEU A 261 0.78 6.96 7.87
N PRO A 262 0.18 6.51 8.98
CA PRO A 262 -0.97 5.60 8.96
C PRO A 262 -2.26 6.37 8.66
N LEU A 263 -2.95 5.99 7.56
CA LEU A 263 -4.35 6.34 7.30
C LEU A 263 -5.24 5.21 7.85
N TYR A 264 -6.25 5.52 8.66
CA TYR A 264 -7.05 4.49 9.32
C TYR A 264 -8.54 4.81 9.41
N ASN A 265 -9.34 3.76 9.55
CA ASN A 265 -10.76 3.83 9.90
C ASN A 265 -10.91 3.94 11.43
N LYS A 266 -11.64 4.97 11.88
CA LYS A 266 -11.81 5.26 13.32
C LYS A 266 -12.55 4.16 14.09
N ALA A 267 -13.35 3.35 13.40
CA ALA A 267 -14.30 2.44 14.06
C ALA A 267 -13.64 1.37 14.94
N LYS A 268 -12.43 0.88 14.58
CA LYS A 268 -11.72 -0.19 15.29
C LYS A 268 -10.43 0.24 15.96
N MET A 269 -9.97 1.48 15.74
CA MET A 269 -8.67 1.95 16.18
C MET A 269 -8.68 2.28 17.68
N THR A 270 -8.02 1.44 18.48
CA THR A 270 -7.83 1.64 19.92
C THR A 270 -6.65 2.57 20.22
N ASP A 271 -6.63 3.19 21.41
CA ASP A 271 -5.51 4.05 21.80
C ASP A 271 -4.19 3.29 21.86
N LYS A 272 -4.21 2.04 22.30
CA LYS A 272 -3.04 1.15 22.29
C LYS A 272 -2.49 0.92 20.88
N ALA A 273 -3.38 0.75 19.88
CA ALA A 273 -2.98 0.62 18.49
C ALA A 273 -2.38 1.92 17.95
N LYS A 274 -2.98 3.08 18.28
CA LYS A 274 -2.44 4.39 17.91
C LYS A 274 -1.05 4.63 18.49
N GLU A 275 -0.83 4.28 19.76
CA GLU A 275 0.46 4.43 20.43
C GLU A 275 1.54 3.57 19.74
N ALA A 276 1.24 2.32 19.42
CA ALA A 276 2.16 1.43 18.73
C ALA A 276 2.56 1.98 17.35
N LEU A 277 1.61 2.46 16.57
CA LEU A 277 1.84 3.03 15.24
C LEU A 277 2.59 4.36 15.29
N ASN A 278 2.24 5.24 16.23
CA ASN A 278 2.99 6.48 16.46
C ASN A 278 4.42 6.21 16.93
N GLY A 279 4.64 5.10 17.65
CA GLY A 279 5.96 4.58 17.99
C GLY A 279 6.82 4.31 16.76
N VAL A 280 6.24 3.69 15.71
CA VAL A 280 6.89 3.48 14.42
C VAL A 280 7.17 4.82 13.74
N SER A 281 6.18 5.72 13.67
CA SER A 281 6.35 7.03 13.02
C SER A 281 7.49 7.85 13.61
N LYS A 282 7.74 7.75 14.92
CA LYS A 282 8.83 8.47 15.61
C LYS A 282 10.23 8.06 15.17
N ILE A 283 10.42 6.81 14.74
CA ILE A 283 11.75 6.23 14.50
C ILE A 283 12.00 5.86 13.03
N LEU A 284 10.98 5.81 12.20
CA LEU A 284 11.12 5.53 10.76
C LEU A 284 11.77 6.73 10.07
N THR A 285 12.84 6.48 9.31
CA THR A 285 13.60 7.48 8.57
C THR A 285 13.62 7.19 7.08
N THR A 286 13.96 8.19 6.26
CA THR A 286 14.15 8.00 4.80
C THR A 286 15.24 6.98 4.50
N ASP A 287 16.34 6.99 5.27
CA ASP A 287 17.41 5.99 5.12
C ASP A 287 16.92 4.55 5.41
N ASP A 288 16.01 4.40 6.38
CA ASP A 288 15.37 3.11 6.63
C ASP A 288 14.58 2.65 5.40
N LEU A 289 13.80 3.54 4.76
CA LEU A 289 13.04 3.20 3.55
C LEU A 289 13.97 2.79 2.40
N ILE A 290 15.03 3.55 2.15
CA ILE A 290 16.03 3.22 1.11
C ILE A 290 16.63 1.83 1.36
N ASN A 291 17.03 1.53 2.61
CA ASN A 291 17.63 0.25 2.96
C ASN A 291 16.63 -0.92 2.85
N LEU A 292 15.39 -0.72 3.27
CA LEU A 292 14.31 -1.69 3.15
C LEU A 292 13.96 -1.96 1.68
N ASN A 293 13.87 -0.91 0.86
CA ASN A 293 13.66 -1.04 -0.58
C ASN A 293 14.83 -1.78 -1.25
N ARG A 294 16.06 -1.52 -0.81
CA ARG A 294 17.25 -2.24 -1.31
C ARG A 294 17.22 -3.72 -0.96
N ALA A 295 16.74 -4.08 0.24
CA ALA A 295 16.62 -5.47 0.65
C ALA A 295 15.59 -6.24 -0.20
N VAL A 296 14.49 -5.59 -0.58
CA VAL A 296 13.38 -6.22 -1.33
C VAL A 296 13.59 -6.16 -2.85
N SER A 297 13.96 -5.00 -3.38
CA SER A 297 14.09 -4.77 -4.83
C SER A 297 15.49 -5.03 -5.38
N GLY A 298 16.51 -5.08 -4.52
CA GLY A 298 17.90 -5.33 -4.89
C GLY A 298 18.23 -6.81 -5.11
N SER A 299 19.52 -7.12 -5.08
CA SER A 299 20.02 -8.49 -5.31
C SER A 299 19.58 -9.52 -4.26
N GLN A 300 19.28 -9.06 -3.03
CA GLN A 300 18.84 -9.94 -1.93
C GLN A 300 17.44 -10.50 -2.15
N LYS A 301 16.56 -9.77 -2.84
CA LYS A 301 15.17 -10.16 -3.16
C LYS A 301 14.40 -10.71 -1.95
N GLN A 302 14.60 -10.09 -0.78
CA GLN A 302 13.83 -10.45 0.40
C GLN A 302 12.35 -10.20 0.16
N ASN A 303 11.49 -10.99 0.80
CA ASN A 303 10.07 -10.63 0.80
C ASN A 303 9.81 -9.45 1.78
N PRO A 304 8.77 -8.64 1.59
CA PRO A 304 8.47 -7.48 2.43
C PRO A 304 8.36 -7.82 3.92
N LYS A 305 7.80 -8.98 4.26
CA LYS A 305 7.62 -9.42 5.64
C LYS A 305 8.96 -9.69 6.34
N ASP A 306 9.92 -10.31 5.66
CA ASP A 306 11.23 -10.62 6.25
C ASP A 306 12.06 -9.34 6.43
N ALA A 307 12.00 -8.42 5.46
CA ALA A 307 12.64 -7.11 5.58
C ALA A 307 12.05 -6.31 6.75
N ALA A 308 10.73 -6.28 6.89
CA ALA A 308 10.04 -5.64 8.00
C ALA A 308 10.40 -6.28 9.35
N ALA A 309 10.44 -7.61 9.43
CA ALA A 309 10.81 -8.32 10.66
C ALA A 309 12.23 -8.00 11.10
N SER A 310 13.17 -7.93 10.16
CA SER A 310 14.56 -7.53 10.45
C SER A 310 14.61 -6.10 10.99
N TRP A 311 13.95 -5.16 10.34
CA TRP A 311 13.89 -3.77 10.79
C TRP A 311 13.27 -3.63 12.19
N LEU A 312 12.14 -4.31 12.46
CA LEU A 312 11.47 -4.29 13.76
C LEU A 312 12.38 -4.80 14.88
N LYS A 313 13.18 -5.84 14.60
CA LYS A 313 14.16 -6.37 15.52
C LYS A 313 15.30 -5.39 15.75
N ASP A 314 15.87 -4.82 14.70
CA ASP A 314 16.99 -3.87 14.76
C ASP A 314 16.59 -2.59 15.52
N LYS A 315 15.33 -2.18 15.42
CA LYS A 315 14.78 -1.04 16.19
C LYS A 315 14.32 -1.42 17.60
N GLY A 316 14.43 -2.70 18.01
CA GLY A 316 14.05 -3.19 19.33
C GLY A 316 12.55 -3.21 19.62
N ILE A 317 11.71 -3.16 18.59
CA ILE A 317 10.23 -3.25 18.71
C ILE A 317 9.82 -4.70 19.03
N VAL A 318 10.49 -5.66 18.41
CA VAL A 318 10.35 -7.11 18.67
C VAL A 318 11.66 -7.68 19.20
N LYS A 319 11.58 -8.74 20.02
CA LYS A 319 12.74 -9.41 20.62
C LYS A 319 13.32 -10.47 19.70
#